data_38872f4a0ae02d7af87dd5d622b321a9
#
_entry.id   38872f4a0ae02d7af87dd5d622b321a9
#
_cell.length_a   1.000
_cell.length_b   1.000
_cell.length_c   1.000
_cell.angle_alpha   90.00
_cell.angle_beta   90.00
_cell.angle_gamma   90.00
#
_symmetry.space_group_name_H-M   'P 1'
#
loop_
_entity.id
_entity.type
_entity.pdbx_description
1 polymer ?
#
loop_
_entity_poly.entity_id
_entity_poly.type
_entity_poly.pdbx_seq_one_letter_code
_entity_poly.pdbx_strand_id
1 'polypeptide(L)'
;MALRGSEVAGEDARRSNRARQLQREGLPSGGYGPKPHGTLKILTTVAAARRFRRSTSSRLVLVPTMGALHEGHVALIRRAKQVAGKAGRVVVSIFVNPTQFGPKEDLSRYPRPIAEDQRLCRELGVDVIFHPSAKEMYAADFSTWVQESAVSSGLCGATRPGHFRGVCTVVLKLFTIVQPDAAVFGLKDYQQCAVIARMVRDLNLPVRLTFAPTVREPDGLARSSRNVFLSPEERAQAPSLRVALLAAKAAFHAGTTSAAKLKQIARRKISRDAKLDYLEVAAAGTLTPTRIAKPGDTMALAAFFGKTRLIDNIQLR
;
A
#
# COMPACT_ATOMS: atom_id res chain seq x y z
N MET A 1 -57.56 4.64 29.73
CA MET A 1 -56.40 3.75 29.59
C MET A 1 -55.94 3.82 28.13
N ALA A 2 -55.24 4.85 27.74
CA ALA A 2 -54.64 5.03 26.41
C ALA A 2 -53.62 6.17 26.52
N LEU A 3 -52.33 5.85 26.60
CA LEU A 3 -51.18 6.77 26.36
C LEU A 3 -49.91 5.94 26.41
N ARG A 4 -49.53 5.30 25.32
CA ARG A 4 -48.15 4.86 24.99
C ARG A 4 -48.05 4.51 23.50
N GLY A 5 -48.08 5.53 22.63
CA GLY A 5 -47.99 5.32 21.18
C GLY A 5 -47.26 6.41 20.41
N SER A 6 -46.78 7.49 21.05
CA SER A 6 -46.27 8.67 20.33
C SER A 6 -44.76 8.93 20.44
N GLU A 7 -44.02 8.17 21.23
CA GLU A 7 -42.56 8.42 21.40
C GLU A 7 -41.66 7.64 20.45
N VAL A 8 -42.12 6.47 19.95
CA VAL A 8 -41.26 5.63 19.07
C VAL A 8 -41.17 6.16 17.63
N ALA A 9 -42.21 6.84 17.16
CA ALA A 9 -42.22 7.43 15.80
C ALA A 9 -41.32 8.68 15.66
N GLY A 10 -41.02 9.37 16.76
CA GLY A 10 -40.17 10.56 16.76
C GLY A 10 -38.66 10.28 16.72
N GLU A 11 -38.21 9.13 17.21
CA GLU A 11 -36.79 8.76 17.20
C GLU A 11 -36.33 8.25 15.85
N ASP A 12 -37.14 7.48 15.13
CA ASP A 12 -36.83 7.00 13.81
C ASP A 12 -36.78 8.11 12.75
N ALA A 13 -37.65 9.11 12.87
CA ALA A 13 -37.60 10.29 12.00
C ALA A 13 -36.35 11.15 12.26
N ARG A 14 -35.87 11.23 13.49
CA ARG A 14 -34.63 11.97 13.84
C ARG A 14 -33.37 11.21 13.38
N ARG A 15 -33.36 9.89 13.44
CA ARG A 15 -32.27 9.04 12.93
C ARG A 15 -32.18 9.10 11.41
N SER A 16 -33.31 9.08 10.72
CA SER A 16 -33.39 9.21 9.26
C SER A 16 -32.91 10.59 8.76
N ASN A 17 -33.27 11.67 9.46
CA ASN A 17 -32.81 13.02 9.10
C ASN A 17 -31.31 13.22 9.37
N ARG A 18 -30.77 12.65 10.44
CA ARG A 18 -29.33 12.73 10.75
C ARG A 18 -28.48 11.93 9.74
N ALA A 19 -29.00 10.79 9.25
CA ALA A 19 -28.35 10.02 8.19
C ALA A 19 -28.36 10.76 6.85
N ARG A 20 -29.43 11.48 6.52
CA ARG A 20 -29.54 12.31 5.30
C ARG A 20 -28.69 13.60 5.41
N GLN A 21 -28.48 14.13 6.59
CA GLN A 21 -27.63 15.31 6.82
C GLN A 21 -26.14 14.92 6.72
N LEU A 22 -25.74 13.75 7.23
CA LEU A 22 -24.37 13.22 7.07
C LEU A 22 -24.03 12.82 5.62
N GLN A 23 -25.04 12.54 4.79
CA GLN A 23 -24.85 12.35 3.34
C GLN A 23 -24.79 13.67 2.55
N ARG A 24 -25.22 14.79 3.14
CA ARG A 24 -25.14 16.14 2.53
C ARG A 24 -23.91 16.93 2.96
N GLU A 25 -23.27 16.58 4.06
CA GLU A 25 -21.93 17.05 4.42
C GLU A 25 -20.88 16.19 3.66
N GLY A 26 -21.04 16.16 2.34
CA GLY A 26 -20.02 15.67 1.44
C GLY A 26 -18.71 16.39 1.75
N LEU A 27 -17.62 15.61 1.82
CA LEU A 27 -16.24 16.08 1.84
C LEU A 27 -16.13 17.41 1.07
N PRO A 28 -15.42 18.42 1.57
CA PRO A 28 -15.32 19.68 0.89
C PRO A 28 -14.83 19.41 -0.55
N SER A 29 -15.70 19.68 -1.51
CA SER A 29 -15.35 19.77 -2.91
C SER A 29 -14.48 21.02 -3.09
N GLY A 30 -13.24 20.92 -2.58
CA GLY A 30 -12.19 21.84 -2.92
C GLY A 30 -12.04 21.74 -4.44
N GLY A 31 -12.56 22.75 -5.16
CA GLY A 31 -12.55 22.83 -6.60
C GLY A 31 -11.13 22.74 -7.15
N TYR A 32 -10.68 21.53 -7.37
CA TYR A 32 -9.62 21.25 -8.32
C TYR A 32 -10.25 21.24 -9.71
N GLY A 33 -10.53 22.41 -10.22
CA GLY A 33 -10.76 22.58 -11.66
C GLY A 33 -9.58 21.93 -12.39
N PRO A 34 -9.80 21.15 -13.45
CA PRO A 34 -8.72 20.57 -14.22
C PRO A 34 -7.85 21.72 -14.71
N LYS A 35 -6.58 21.80 -14.26
CA LYS A 35 -5.57 22.52 -15.04
C LYS A 35 -5.62 21.94 -16.45
N PRO A 36 -5.38 22.75 -17.51
CA PRO A 36 -5.15 22.19 -18.83
C PRO A 36 -4.03 21.13 -18.64
N HIS A 37 -4.40 19.86 -18.79
CA HIS A 37 -3.51 18.75 -18.56
C HIS A 37 -2.34 18.88 -19.51
N GLY A 38 -1.16 19.24 -19.00
CA GLY A 38 0.09 19.11 -19.75
C GLY A 38 0.15 17.67 -20.25
N THR A 39 0.59 17.47 -21.48
CA THR A 39 0.69 16.15 -22.09
C THR A 39 1.46 15.21 -21.18
N LEU A 40 0.87 14.07 -20.77
CA LEU A 40 1.53 13.02 -19.98
C LEU A 40 2.81 12.59 -20.71
N LYS A 41 3.96 12.73 -20.07
CA LYS A 41 5.25 12.31 -20.63
C LYS A 41 5.56 10.87 -20.22
N ILE A 42 6.03 10.06 -21.16
CA ILE A 42 6.51 8.71 -20.89
C ILE A 42 8.02 8.69 -21.08
N LEU A 43 8.75 8.34 -20.03
CA LEU A 43 10.20 8.26 -20.02
C LEU A 43 10.61 6.80 -19.82
N THR A 44 11.40 6.27 -20.75
CA THR A 44 11.79 4.87 -20.77
C THR A 44 13.27 4.63 -20.43
N THR A 45 14.07 5.71 -20.37
CA THR A 45 15.50 5.62 -20.06
C THR A 45 15.89 6.43 -18.83
N VAL A 46 16.91 5.99 -18.12
CA VAL A 46 17.53 6.70 -16.99
C VAL A 46 17.98 8.11 -17.42
N ALA A 47 18.57 8.22 -18.60
CA ALA A 47 19.04 9.49 -19.15
C ALA A 47 17.87 10.48 -19.36
N ALA A 48 16.73 10.00 -19.88
CA ALA A 48 15.53 10.84 -20.06
C ALA A 48 14.95 11.29 -18.72
N ALA A 49 14.87 10.42 -17.72
CA ALA A 49 14.37 10.75 -16.38
C ALA A 49 15.28 11.80 -15.70
N ARG A 50 16.60 11.66 -15.79
CA ARG A 50 17.57 12.64 -15.27
C ARG A 50 17.48 13.99 -15.99
N ARG A 51 17.31 14.01 -17.34
CA ARG A 51 17.07 15.25 -18.07
C ARG A 51 15.80 15.94 -17.63
N PHE A 52 14.70 15.18 -17.47
CA PHE A 52 13.45 15.73 -16.95
C PHE A 52 13.64 16.35 -15.57
N ARG A 53 14.33 15.67 -14.64
CA ARG A 53 14.59 16.23 -13.30
C ARG A 53 15.38 17.55 -13.37
N ARG A 54 16.44 17.61 -14.16
CA ARG A 54 17.25 18.82 -14.33
C ARG A 54 16.49 20.00 -14.93
N SER A 55 15.49 19.72 -15.78
CA SER A 55 14.62 20.76 -16.37
C SER A 55 13.42 21.14 -15.48
N THR A 56 13.31 20.57 -14.27
CA THR A 56 12.19 20.77 -13.38
C THR A 56 12.66 21.37 -12.06
N SER A 57 12.32 22.63 -11.79
CA SER A 57 12.59 23.32 -10.51
C SER A 57 11.48 23.13 -9.47
N SER A 58 10.29 22.72 -9.89
CA SER A 58 9.16 22.50 -9.00
C SER A 58 9.30 21.23 -8.18
N ARG A 59 8.60 21.18 -7.03
CA ARG A 59 8.53 19.97 -6.18
C ARG A 59 8.12 18.75 -7.00
N LEU A 60 8.89 17.69 -6.89
CA LEU A 60 8.68 16.42 -7.58
C LEU A 60 8.28 15.34 -6.58
N VAL A 61 7.14 14.70 -6.80
CA VAL A 61 6.64 13.62 -5.94
C VAL A 61 6.58 12.32 -6.74
N LEU A 62 7.22 11.28 -6.22
CA LEU A 62 7.28 9.97 -6.84
C LEU A 62 6.27 9.01 -6.22
N VAL A 63 5.58 8.25 -7.06
CA VAL A 63 4.76 7.08 -6.68
C VAL A 63 5.38 5.83 -7.29
N PRO A 64 6.18 5.06 -6.56
CA PRO A 64 6.74 3.81 -7.06
C PRO A 64 5.67 2.73 -7.18
N THR A 65 5.54 2.13 -8.37
CA THR A 65 4.60 1.03 -8.63
C THR A 65 5.22 -0.03 -9.54
N MET A 66 4.60 -1.19 -9.57
CA MET A 66 4.92 -2.24 -10.54
C MET A 66 3.92 -2.27 -11.71
N GLY A 67 3.03 -1.30 -11.82
CA GLY A 67 1.93 -1.30 -12.80
C GLY A 67 0.73 -2.13 -12.33
N ALA A 68 -0.17 -2.48 -13.27
CA ALA A 68 -1.49 -3.04 -12.99
C ALA A 68 -2.23 -2.17 -11.96
N LEU A 69 -2.36 -0.88 -12.29
CA LEU A 69 -2.86 0.14 -11.39
C LEU A 69 -4.34 -0.11 -11.04
N HIS A 70 -4.67 0.08 -9.79
CA HIS A 70 -6.02 -0.12 -9.23
C HIS A 70 -6.33 0.99 -8.21
N GLU A 71 -7.52 0.98 -7.60
CA GLU A 71 -7.98 2.00 -6.66
C GLU A 71 -6.97 2.31 -5.53
N GLY A 72 -6.20 1.33 -5.08
CA GLY A 72 -5.10 1.56 -4.15
C GLY A 72 -4.05 2.53 -4.70
N HIS A 73 -3.65 2.34 -5.95
CA HIS A 73 -2.70 3.24 -6.62
C HIS A 73 -3.32 4.61 -6.94
N VAL A 74 -4.62 4.66 -7.27
CA VAL A 74 -5.35 5.93 -7.43
C VAL A 74 -5.25 6.77 -6.15
N ALA A 75 -5.43 6.17 -4.98
CA ALA A 75 -5.29 6.85 -3.69
C ALA A 75 -3.85 7.37 -3.47
N LEU A 76 -2.83 6.60 -3.85
CA LEU A 76 -1.43 7.04 -3.78
C LEU A 76 -1.17 8.24 -4.70
N ILE A 77 -1.66 8.20 -5.94
CA ILE A 77 -1.51 9.29 -6.92
C ILE A 77 -2.22 10.55 -6.44
N ARG A 78 -3.46 10.43 -5.93
CA ARG A 78 -4.18 11.56 -5.34
C ARG A 78 -3.42 12.16 -4.15
N ARG A 79 -2.87 11.31 -3.28
CA ARG A 79 -2.02 11.76 -2.17
C ARG A 79 -0.75 12.44 -2.65
N ALA A 80 -0.11 11.92 -3.69
CA ALA A 80 1.07 12.52 -4.30
C ALA A 80 0.76 13.92 -4.86
N LYS A 81 -0.39 14.12 -5.50
CA LYS A 81 -0.83 15.43 -5.98
C LYS A 81 -1.04 16.43 -4.84
N GLN A 82 -1.62 15.99 -3.72
CA GLN A 82 -1.75 16.83 -2.52
C GLN A 82 -0.37 17.25 -1.98
N VAL A 83 0.58 16.30 -1.91
CA VAL A 83 1.96 16.55 -1.45
C VAL A 83 2.72 17.46 -2.42
N ALA A 84 2.52 17.30 -3.73
CA ALA A 84 3.14 18.12 -4.76
C ALA A 84 2.62 19.57 -4.71
N GLY A 85 1.36 19.76 -4.38
CA GLY A 85 0.69 21.08 -4.43
C GLY A 85 0.40 21.56 -5.85
N LYS A 86 -0.06 22.79 -5.97
CA LYS A 86 -0.52 23.36 -7.26
C LYS A 86 0.61 23.48 -8.30
N ALA A 87 1.84 23.78 -7.90
CA ALA A 87 2.97 23.98 -8.79
C ALA A 87 3.85 22.73 -8.98
N GLY A 88 3.68 21.73 -8.11
CA GLY A 88 4.50 20.52 -8.14
C GLY A 88 4.10 19.54 -9.26
N ARG A 89 4.93 18.52 -9.43
CA ARG A 89 4.80 17.47 -10.44
C ARG A 89 4.73 16.09 -9.79
N VAL A 90 3.96 15.21 -10.41
CA VAL A 90 3.85 13.80 -9.98
C VAL A 90 4.47 12.89 -11.04
N VAL A 91 5.39 12.06 -10.59
CA VAL A 91 5.99 10.97 -11.38
C VAL A 91 5.45 9.65 -10.85
N VAL A 92 4.90 8.83 -11.72
CA VAL A 92 4.56 7.42 -11.41
C VAL A 92 5.61 6.54 -12.07
N SER A 93 6.33 5.72 -11.28
CA SER A 93 7.14 4.67 -11.92
C SER A 93 6.29 3.42 -12.13
N ILE A 94 6.41 2.82 -13.30
CA ILE A 94 5.79 1.53 -13.64
C ILE A 94 6.93 0.58 -14.01
N PHE A 95 7.36 -0.23 -13.04
CA PHE A 95 8.48 -1.15 -13.24
C PHE A 95 8.29 -2.45 -12.46
N VAL A 96 8.06 -3.56 -13.16
CA VAL A 96 8.02 -4.89 -12.56
C VAL A 96 9.45 -5.31 -12.27
N ASN A 97 9.88 -5.12 -11.01
CA ASN A 97 11.26 -5.35 -10.60
C ASN A 97 11.56 -6.84 -10.46
N PRO A 98 12.38 -7.45 -11.33
CA PRO A 98 12.63 -8.89 -11.27
C PRO A 98 13.37 -9.31 -10.00
N THR A 99 14.18 -8.42 -9.42
CA THR A 99 15.09 -8.76 -8.31
C THR A 99 14.38 -8.94 -6.96
N GLN A 100 13.10 -8.56 -6.86
CA GLN A 100 12.29 -8.74 -5.65
C GLN A 100 11.39 -9.98 -5.69
N PHE A 101 11.46 -10.78 -6.75
CA PHE A 101 10.72 -12.02 -6.89
C PHE A 101 11.64 -13.23 -6.68
N GLY A 102 11.18 -14.17 -5.88
CA GLY A 102 11.84 -15.46 -5.74
C GLY A 102 11.59 -16.37 -6.95
N PRO A 103 12.38 -17.44 -7.13
CA PRO A 103 12.30 -18.33 -8.29
C PRO A 103 10.92 -18.99 -8.52
N LYS A 104 10.14 -19.13 -7.44
CA LYS A 104 8.80 -19.77 -7.45
C LYS A 104 7.67 -18.78 -7.37
N GLU A 105 7.95 -17.46 -7.46
CA GLU A 105 6.93 -16.41 -7.36
C GLU A 105 6.33 -16.05 -8.72
N ASP A 106 5.35 -15.16 -8.72
CA ASP A 106 4.45 -14.85 -9.82
C ASP A 106 5.01 -13.86 -10.86
N LEU A 107 6.35 -13.69 -10.98
CA LEU A 107 6.98 -12.72 -11.88
C LEU A 107 6.52 -12.86 -13.34
N SER A 108 6.47 -14.10 -13.87
CA SER A 108 6.07 -14.37 -15.26
C SER A 108 4.59 -14.08 -15.52
N ARG A 109 3.74 -14.24 -14.49
CA ARG A 109 2.28 -14.01 -14.56
C ARG A 109 1.87 -12.62 -14.08
N TYR A 110 2.82 -11.81 -13.58
CA TYR A 110 2.49 -10.48 -13.07
C TYR A 110 1.88 -9.60 -14.18
N PRO A 111 0.70 -9.00 -13.98
CA PRO A 111 -0.02 -8.25 -15.01
C PRO A 111 0.80 -7.03 -15.48
N ARG A 112 0.78 -6.76 -16.79
CA ARG A 112 1.46 -5.60 -17.42
C ARG A 112 0.53 -4.85 -18.36
N PRO A 113 -0.63 -4.34 -17.91
CA PRO A 113 -1.61 -3.63 -18.74
C PRO A 113 -1.17 -2.17 -18.94
N ILE A 114 -0.05 -1.95 -19.64
CA ILE A 114 0.57 -0.62 -19.73
C ILE A 114 -0.34 0.44 -20.37
N ALA A 115 -1.18 0.06 -21.32
CA ALA A 115 -2.10 0.98 -21.98
C ALA A 115 -3.17 1.51 -20.99
N GLU A 116 -3.74 0.62 -20.18
CA GLU A 116 -4.69 0.94 -19.12
C GLU A 116 -4.05 1.79 -18.02
N ASP A 117 -2.83 1.44 -17.61
CA ASP A 117 -2.05 2.20 -16.64
C ASP A 117 -1.78 3.63 -17.12
N GLN A 118 -1.40 3.79 -18.38
CA GLN A 118 -1.19 5.10 -19.01
C GLN A 118 -2.48 5.91 -19.11
N ARG A 119 -3.61 5.27 -19.47
CA ARG A 119 -4.92 5.92 -19.51
C ARG A 119 -5.30 6.43 -18.13
N LEU A 120 -5.20 5.59 -17.09
CA LEU A 120 -5.52 5.96 -15.72
C LEU A 120 -4.61 7.09 -15.20
N CYS A 121 -3.31 7.04 -15.48
CA CYS A 121 -2.39 8.10 -15.11
C CYS A 121 -2.75 9.43 -15.79
N ARG A 122 -3.19 9.41 -17.06
CA ARG A 122 -3.63 10.61 -17.80
C ARG A 122 -4.90 11.18 -17.17
N GLU A 123 -5.89 10.35 -16.88
CA GLU A 123 -7.14 10.76 -16.23
C GLU A 123 -6.90 11.38 -14.84
N LEU A 124 -5.92 10.87 -14.10
CA LEU A 124 -5.53 11.40 -12.80
C LEU A 124 -4.61 12.62 -12.88
N GLY A 125 -4.24 13.07 -14.08
CA GLY A 125 -3.36 14.22 -14.29
C GLY A 125 -1.96 14.02 -13.75
N VAL A 126 -1.39 12.82 -13.94
CA VAL A 126 0.03 12.53 -13.71
C VAL A 126 0.86 13.25 -14.74
N ASP A 127 1.98 13.85 -14.36
CA ASP A 127 2.84 14.60 -15.27
C ASP A 127 3.78 13.68 -16.05
N VAL A 128 4.28 12.63 -15.40
CA VAL A 128 5.29 11.73 -15.98
C VAL A 128 5.04 10.29 -15.56
N ILE A 129 5.15 9.36 -16.51
CA ILE A 129 5.37 7.95 -16.24
C ILE A 129 6.86 7.64 -16.51
N PHE A 130 7.54 7.06 -15.53
CA PHE A 130 8.84 6.46 -15.72
C PHE A 130 8.67 4.93 -15.87
N HIS A 131 8.85 4.44 -17.11
CA HIS A 131 8.63 3.02 -17.48
C HIS A 131 9.89 2.43 -18.12
N PRO A 132 10.95 2.20 -17.33
CA PRO A 132 12.20 1.63 -17.86
C PRO A 132 12.08 0.13 -18.10
N SER A 133 12.91 -0.41 -19.00
CA SER A 133 13.13 -1.85 -19.14
C SER A 133 14.01 -2.40 -18.02
N ALA A 134 14.00 -3.72 -17.83
CA ALA A 134 14.91 -4.37 -16.86
C ALA A 134 16.38 -4.14 -17.21
N LYS A 135 16.74 -4.14 -18.49
CA LYS A 135 18.10 -3.84 -18.98
C LYS A 135 18.54 -2.41 -18.70
N GLU A 136 17.60 -1.47 -18.73
CA GLU A 136 17.85 -0.06 -18.37
C GLU A 136 18.10 0.11 -16.87
N MET A 137 17.39 -0.66 -16.04
CA MET A 137 17.56 -0.61 -14.59
C MET A 137 18.75 -1.43 -14.08
N TYR A 138 19.08 -2.53 -14.72
CA TYR A 138 20.14 -3.45 -14.30
C TYR A 138 20.98 -3.83 -15.53
N ALA A 139 22.23 -3.37 -15.56
CA ALA A 139 23.22 -3.79 -16.56
C ALA A 139 23.49 -5.31 -16.42
N ALA A 140 24.03 -5.91 -17.46
CA ALA A 140 24.31 -7.36 -17.46
C ALA A 140 25.32 -7.79 -16.37
N ASP A 141 26.22 -6.89 -16.00
CA ASP A 141 27.24 -7.05 -14.96
C ASP A 141 26.87 -6.43 -13.63
N PHE A 142 25.57 -6.12 -13.39
CA PHE A 142 25.09 -5.49 -12.16
C PHE A 142 25.40 -6.33 -10.92
N SER A 143 26.15 -5.76 -9.99
CA SER A 143 26.64 -6.46 -8.78
C SER A 143 26.42 -5.71 -7.46
N THR A 144 25.95 -4.45 -7.50
CA THR A 144 25.78 -3.61 -6.31
C THR A 144 24.36 -3.72 -5.74
N TRP A 145 24.24 -4.07 -4.45
CA TRP A 145 22.99 -4.28 -3.77
C TRP A 145 22.85 -3.39 -2.54
N VAL A 146 21.61 -3.08 -2.19
CA VAL A 146 21.26 -2.39 -0.94
C VAL A 146 20.41 -3.33 -0.10
N GLN A 147 20.86 -3.60 1.12
CA GLN A 147 20.18 -4.49 2.05
C GLN A 147 19.97 -3.81 3.40
N GLU A 148 18.75 -3.77 3.86
CA GLU A 148 18.39 -3.51 5.24
C GLU A 148 18.30 -4.89 5.95
N SER A 149 18.87 -5.04 7.13
CA SER A 149 19.05 -6.37 7.76
C SER A 149 18.33 -6.55 9.10
N ALA A 150 17.65 -5.52 9.61
CA ALA A 150 16.93 -5.59 10.88
C ALA A 150 15.42 -5.68 10.69
N VAL A 151 14.78 -4.63 10.15
CA VAL A 151 13.33 -4.56 9.96
C VAL A 151 12.85 -5.51 8.87
N SER A 152 13.73 -5.84 7.92
CA SER A 152 13.46 -6.77 6.82
C SER A 152 13.57 -8.25 7.21
N SER A 153 14.09 -8.61 8.39
CA SER A 153 14.42 -10.00 8.73
C SER A 153 13.21 -10.88 9.06
N GLY A 154 12.14 -10.30 9.63
CA GLY A 154 10.92 -11.01 10.03
C GLY A 154 9.80 -10.95 8.99
N LEU A 155 8.63 -11.47 9.33
CA LEU A 155 7.39 -11.39 8.52
C LEU A 155 7.62 -11.83 7.06
N CYS A 156 7.34 -10.95 6.08
CA CYS A 156 7.61 -11.21 4.66
C CYS A 156 9.07 -11.52 4.37
N GLY A 157 10.01 -10.90 5.08
CA GLY A 157 11.43 -11.12 4.82
C GLY A 157 11.90 -12.52 5.22
N ALA A 158 11.33 -13.09 6.28
CA ALA A 158 11.62 -14.47 6.70
C ALA A 158 11.10 -15.50 5.69
N THR A 159 9.94 -15.23 5.06
CA THR A 159 9.29 -16.18 4.12
C THR A 159 9.68 -15.93 2.65
N ARG A 160 10.31 -14.79 2.34
CA ARG A 160 10.72 -14.37 0.99
C ARG A 160 12.19 -13.91 0.98
N PRO A 161 13.16 -14.83 1.07
CA PRO A 161 14.58 -14.47 1.06
C PRO A 161 14.97 -13.61 -0.14
N GLY A 162 15.71 -12.52 0.10
CA GLY A 162 16.15 -11.59 -0.93
C GLY A 162 15.13 -10.54 -1.39
N HIS A 163 13.85 -10.69 -1.04
CA HIS A 163 12.79 -9.77 -1.43
C HIS A 163 13.11 -8.30 -1.08
N PHE A 164 13.40 -8.03 0.17
CA PHE A 164 13.67 -6.65 0.60
C PHE A 164 15.01 -6.10 0.13
N ARG A 165 16.00 -6.95 -0.15
CA ARG A 165 17.20 -6.53 -0.87
C ARG A 165 16.84 -6.00 -2.26
N GLY A 166 15.99 -6.72 -2.99
CA GLY A 166 15.47 -6.25 -4.28
C GLY A 166 14.67 -4.95 -4.16
N VAL A 167 13.80 -4.83 -3.14
CA VAL A 167 13.00 -3.61 -2.89
C VAL A 167 13.90 -2.42 -2.54
N CYS A 168 14.83 -2.55 -1.59
CA CYS A 168 15.75 -1.47 -1.23
C CYS A 168 16.58 -1.01 -2.44
N THR A 169 17.10 -1.96 -3.21
CA THR A 169 17.92 -1.65 -4.39
C THR A 169 17.11 -0.88 -5.43
N VAL A 170 15.92 -1.34 -5.81
CA VAL A 170 15.11 -0.67 -6.84
C VAL A 170 14.62 0.70 -6.36
N VAL A 171 14.20 0.82 -5.10
CA VAL A 171 13.70 2.08 -4.56
C VAL A 171 14.82 3.12 -4.47
N LEU A 172 16.03 2.72 -4.01
CA LEU A 172 17.18 3.62 -4.03
C LEU A 172 17.54 4.04 -5.46
N LYS A 173 17.55 3.12 -6.43
CA LYS A 173 17.76 3.47 -7.85
C LYS A 173 16.72 4.48 -8.35
N LEU A 174 15.43 4.28 -8.03
CA LEU A 174 14.39 5.23 -8.39
C LEU A 174 14.61 6.60 -7.74
N PHE A 175 15.03 6.66 -6.47
CA PHE A 175 15.33 7.91 -5.79
C PHE A 175 16.53 8.64 -6.41
N THR A 176 17.59 7.91 -6.78
CA THR A 176 18.79 8.52 -7.40
C THR A 176 18.58 8.91 -8.87
N ILE A 177 17.66 8.24 -9.58
CA ILE A 177 17.34 8.54 -10.98
C ILE A 177 16.38 9.73 -11.07
N VAL A 178 15.25 9.66 -10.34
CA VAL A 178 14.16 10.65 -10.38
C VAL A 178 14.46 11.84 -9.50
N GLN A 179 15.24 11.68 -8.43
CA GLN A 179 15.56 12.68 -7.42
C GLN A 179 14.32 13.42 -6.90
N PRO A 180 13.32 12.70 -6.36
CA PRO A 180 12.09 13.32 -5.90
C PRO A 180 12.29 14.02 -4.56
N ASP A 181 11.55 15.10 -4.32
CA ASP A 181 11.50 15.78 -3.02
C ASP A 181 10.66 15.00 -2.00
N ALA A 182 9.72 14.17 -2.49
CA ALA A 182 8.92 13.27 -1.67
C ALA A 182 8.52 12.01 -2.45
N ALA A 183 8.24 10.93 -1.71
CA ALA A 183 7.70 9.70 -2.29
C ALA A 183 6.51 9.18 -1.48
N VAL A 184 5.52 8.59 -2.16
CA VAL A 184 4.28 8.11 -1.55
C VAL A 184 4.20 6.59 -1.67
N PHE A 185 3.97 5.92 -0.53
CA PHE A 185 3.82 4.46 -0.43
C PHE A 185 2.52 4.10 0.30
N GLY A 186 2.01 2.89 0.06
CA GLY A 186 0.79 2.40 0.69
C GLY A 186 1.05 1.57 1.94
N LEU A 187 0.35 1.87 3.03
CA LEU A 187 0.43 1.10 4.29
C LEU A 187 -0.08 -0.33 4.18
N LYS A 188 -0.65 -0.73 3.06
CA LYS A 188 -0.94 -2.14 2.77
C LYS A 188 0.33 -2.99 2.87
N ASP A 189 1.43 -2.49 2.34
CA ASP A 189 2.74 -3.13 2.38
C ASP A 189 3.56 -2.55 3.55
N TYR A 190 3.03 -2.70 4.79
CA TYR A 190 3.51 -2.02 6.00
C TYR A 190 5.00 -2.28 6.27
N GLN A 191 5.45 -3.54 6.18
CA GLN A 191 6.87 -3.86 6.36
C GLN A 191 7.73 -3.20 5.29
N GLN A 192 7.28 -3.14 4.05
CA GLN A 192 7.98 -2.41 2.99
C GLN A 192 8.13 -0.92 3.34
N CYS A 193 7.06 -0.29 3.85
CA CYS A 193 7.11 1.10 4.30
C CYS A 193 8.15 1.29 5.41
N ALA A 194 8.22 0.38 6.38
CA ALA A 194 9.18 0.44 7.48
C ALA A 194 10.63 0.22 7.00
N VAL A 195 10.86 -0.74 6.11
CA VAL A 195 12.18 -1.01 5.49
C VAL A 195 12.66 0.20 4.68
N ILE A 196 11.79 0.79 3.85
CA ILE A 196 12.14 1.99 3.08
C ILE A 196 12.42 3.18 3.98
N ALA A 197 11.61 3.37 5.05
CA ALA A 197 11.84 4.43 6.01
C ALA A 197 13.20 4.28 6.72
N ARG A 198 13.56 3.05 7.07
CA ARG A 198 14.87 2.72 7.65
C ARG A 198 16.01 3.03 6.67
N MET A 199 15.89 2.61 5.43
CA MET A 199 16.86 2.89 4.37
C MET A 199 17.05 4.40 4.14
N VAL A 200 15.96 5.16 4.06
CA VAL A 200 16.00 6.63 3.87
C VAL A 200 16.73 7.30 5.04
N ARG A 201 16.43 6.91 6.28
CA ARG A 201 17.07 7.44 7.48
C ARG A 201 18.56 7.10 7.52
N ASP A 202 18.89 5.82 7.35
CA ASP A 202 20.24 5.32 7.57
C ASP A 202 21.21 5.76 6.46
N LEU A 203 20.70 5.98 5.24
CA LEU A 203 21.48 6.50 4.11
C LEU A 203 21.36 8.02 3.93
N ASN A 204 20.72 8.73 4.86
CA ASN A 204 20.52 10.18 4.83
C ASN A 204 19.97 10.68 3.48
N LEU A 205 19.00 9.92 2.90
CA LEU A 205 18.45 10.29 1.60
C LEU A 205 17.55 11.52 1.72
N PRO A 206 17.73 12.56 0.86
CA PRO A 206 16.98 13.80 0.94
C PRO A 206 15.58 13.67 0.33
N VAL A 207 14.82 12.64 0.73
CA VAL A 207 13.47 12.37 0.25
C VAL A 207 12.50 12.25 1.43
N ARG A 208 11.41 13.02 1.39
CA ARG A 208 10.35 12.91 2.39
C ARG A 208 9.39 11.77 2.05
N LEU A 209 9.24 10.81 2.95
CA LEU A 209 8.27 9.73 2.80
C LEU A 209 6.88 10.16 3.27
N THR A 210 5.87 9.73 2.54
CA THR A 210 4.45 9.89 2.88
C THR A 210 3.76 8.55 2.72
N PHE A 211 3.00 8.14 3.73
CA PHE A 211 2.30 6.86 3.73
C PHE A 211 0.79 7.09 3.62
N ALA A 212 0.14 6.40 2.67
CA ALA A 212 -1.30 6.45 2.48
C ALA A 212 -1.99 5.22 3.08
N PRO A 213 -3.19 5.36 3.64
CA PRO A 213 -3.95 4.24 4.19
C PRO A 213 -4.23 3.14 3.17
N THR A 214 -4.43 1.91 3.65
CA THR A 214 -4.85 0.78 2.83
C THR A 214 -6.25 1.02 2.28
N VAL A 215 -6.38 1.03 0.96
CA VAL A 215 -7.68 1.03 0.27
C VAL A 215 -8.25 -0.39 0.27
N ARG A 216 -9.55 -0.50 0.54
CA ARG A 216 -10.24 -1.78 0.67
C ARG A 216 -11.45 -1.87 -0.26
N GLU A 217 -11.82 -3.08 -0.57
CA GLU A 217 -13.10 -3.40 -1.20
C GLU A 217 -14.25 -3.26 -0.19
N PRO A 218 -15.51 -3.21 -0.62
CA PRO A 218 -16.66 -3.03 0.31
C PRO A 218 -16.75 -4.09 1.42
N ASP A 219 -16.26 -5.31 1.15
CA ASP A 219 -16.20 -6.41 2.12
C ASP A 219 -14.96 -6.38 3.03
N GLY A 220 -14.13 -5.34 2.90
CA GLY A 220 -12.93 -5.13 3.71
C GLY A 220 -11.64 -5.72 3.17
N LEU A 221 -11.67 -6.51 2.09
CA LEU A 221 -10.46 -7.05 1.46
C LEU A 221 -9.54 -5.92 1.00
N ALA A 222 -8.26 -5.98 1.33
CA ALA A 222 -7.28 -5.01 0.86
C ALA A 222 -7.13 -5.09 -0.67
N ARG A 223 -7.23 -3.94 -1.36
CA ARG A 223 -7.04 -3.87 -2.82
C ARG A 223 -5.63 -4.28 -3.21
N SER A 224 -5.54 -5.21 -4.15
CA SER A 224 -4.27 -5.74 -4.68
C SER A 224 -4.43 -6.17 -6.12
N SER A 225 -3.39 -5.97 -6.94
CA SER A 225 -3.32 -6.53 -8.30
C SER A 225 -3.42 -8.06 -8.32
N ARG A 226 -3.12 -8.72 -7.20
CA ARG A 226 -3.23 -10.18 -7.07
C ARG A 226 -4.65 -10.68 -6.84
N ASN A 227 -5.60 -9.81 -6.48
CA ASN A 227 -6.99 -10.24 -6.25
C ASN A 227 -7.64 -10.83 -7.51
N VAL A 228 -7.17 -10.48 -8.70
CA VAL A 228 -7.65 -11.03 -9.99
C VAL A 228 -7.31 -12.51 -10.19
N PHE A 229 -6.38 -13.06 -9.40
CA PHE A 229 -5.97 -14.48 -9.48
C PHE A 229 -6.80 -15.41 -8.60
N LEU A 230 -7.67 -14.85 -7.76
CA LEU A 230 -8.53 -15.63 -6.87
C LEU A 230 -9.69 -16.27 -7.68
N SER A 231 -9.98 -17.53 -7.41
CA SER A 231 -11.25 -18.12 -7.86
C SER A 231 -12.44 -17.44 -7.15
N PRO A 232 -13.69 -17.58 -7.62
CA PRO A 232 -14.84 -17.05 -6.91
C PRO A 232 -14.90 -17.51 -5.43
N GLU A 233 -14.59 -18.77 -5.16
CA GLU A 233 -14.59 -19.37 -3.82
C GLU A 233 -13.47 -18.77 -2.96
N GLU A 234 -12.25 -18.68 -3.50
CA GLU A 234 -11.11 -18.04 -2.84
C GLU A 234 -11.38 -16.56 -2.56
N ARG A 235 -12.00 -15.86 -3.51
CA ARG A 235 -12.38 -14.45 -3.38
C ARG A 235 -13.41 -14.24 -2.27
N ALA A 236 -14.40 -15.13 -2.13
CA ALA A 236 -15.39 -15.06 -1.06
C ALA A 236 -14.77 -15.26 0.34
N GLN A 237 -13.70 -16.02 0.44
CA GLN A 237 -13.01 -16.32 1.69
C GLN A 237 -11.94 -15.28 2.07
N ALA A 238 -11.35 -14.57 1.10
CA ALA A 238 -10.23 -13.65 1.31
C ALA A 238 -10.51 -12.52 2.32
N PRO A 239 -11.74 -11.98 2.46
CA PRO A 239 -12.07 -10.98 3.49
C PRO A 239 -11.88 -11.47 4.93
N SER A 240 -11.81 -12.79 5.16
CA SER A 240 -11.54 -13.38 6.48
C SER A 240 -10.23 -12.84 7.11
N LEU A 241 -9.26 -12.45 6.30
CA LEU A 241 -8.02 -11.83 6.77
C LEU A 241 -8.30 -10.51 7.52
N ARG A 242 -9.15 -9.66 6.95
CA ARG A 242 -9.55 -8.41 7.58
C ARG A 242 -10.38 -8.63 8.84
N VAL A 243 -11.32 -9.57 8.79
CA VAL A 243 -12.16 -9.96 9.95
C VAL A 243 -11.27 -10.44 11.09
N ALA A 244 -10.25 -11.22 10.81
CA ALA A 244 -9.28 -11.73 11.80
C ALA A 244 -8.53 -10.59 12.50
N LEU A 245 -8.02 -9.64 11.72
CA LEU A 245 -7.29 -8.49 12.26
C LEU A 245 -8.19 -7.58 13.09
N LEU A 246 -9.43 -7.35 12.66
CA LEU A 246 -10.40 -6.55 13.40
C LEU A 246 -10.79 -7.23 14.73
N ALA A 247 -10.98 -8.55 14.74
CA ALA A 247 -11.28 -9.28 15.97
C ALA A 247 -10.14 -9.19 16.99
N ALA A 248 -8.89 -9.31 16.56
CA ALA A 248 -7.73 -9.12 17.42
C ALA A 248 -7.62 -7.69 17.94
N LYS A 249 -7.85 -6.70 17.08
CA LYS A 249 -7.84 -5.29 17.49
C LYS A 249 -8.94 -5.00 18.52
N ALA A 250 -10.14 -5.50 18.32
CA ALA A 250 -11.24 -5.37 19.29
C ALA A 250 -10.89 -5.99 20.66
N ALA A 251 -10.27 -7.19 20.66
CA ALA A 251 -9.79 -7.83 21.88
C ALA A 251 -8.67 -7.03 22.57
N PHE A 252 -7.78 -6.41 21.80
CA PHE A 252 -6.74 -5.51 22.34
C PHE A 252 -7.38 -4.30 23.02
N HIS A 253 -8.38 -3.68 22.42
CA HIS A 253 -9.12 -2.55 23.02
C HIS A 253 -9.91 -2.98 24.28
N ALA A 254 -10.32 -4.26 24.36
CA ALA A 254 -10.94 -4.85 25.56
C ALA A 254 -9.92 -5.28 26.62
N GLY A 255 -8.63 -4.88 26.47
CA GLY A 255 -7.59 -5.13 27.47
C GLY A 255 -6.74 -6.39 27.25
N THR A 256 -6.93 -7.16 26.17
CA THR A 256 -6.07 -8.31 25.86
C THR A 256 -4.74 -7.84 25.29
N THR A 257 -3.66 -7.88 26.07
CA THR A 257 -2.32 -7.48 25.66
C THR A 257 -1.42 -8.66 25.24
N SER A 258 -1.77 -9.90 25.62
CA SER A 258 -0.99 -11.09 25.23
C SER A 258 -1.01 -11.29 23.71
N ALA A 259 0.16 -11.18 23.06
CA ALA A 259 0.29 -11.41 21.63
C ALA A 259 -0.17 -12.81 21.21
N ALA A 260 0.11 -13.84 22.05
CA ALA A 260 -0.33 -15.20 21.79
C ALA A 260 -1.87 -15.30 21.77
N LYS A 261 -2.57 -14.66 22.74
CA LYS A 261 -4.04 -14.64 22.78
C LYS A 261 -4.60 -13.87 21.57
N LEU A 262 -4.02 -12.72 21.21
CA LEU A 262 -4.45 -11.94 20.05
C LEU A 262 -4.29 -12.74 18.75
N LYS A 263 -3.17 -13.43 18.57
CA LYS A 263 -2.94 -14.32 17.42
C LYS A 263 -3.96 -15.47 17.40
N GLN A 264 -4.27 -16.07 18.54
CA GLN A 264 -5.28 -17.13 18.61
C GLN A 264 -6.68 -16.64 18.22
N ILE A 265 -7.08 -15.46 18.69
CA ILE A 265 -8.36 -14.83 18.33
C ILE A 265 -8.44 -14.58 16.82
N ALA A 266 -7.38 -13.99 16.24
CA ALA A 266 -7.31 -13.77 14.81
C ALA A 266 -7.38 -15.08 14.02
N ARG A 267 -6.58 -16.09 14.40
CA ARG A 267 -6.50 -17.37 13.69
C ARG A 267 -7.86 -18.07 13.58
N ARG A 268 -8.71 -17.96 14.61
CA ARG A 268 -10.07 -18.55 14.61
C ARG A 268 -11.02 -17.90 13.59
N LYS A 269 -10.68 -16.70 13.07
CA LYS A 269 -11.48 -15.95 12.09
C LYS A 269 -10.98 -16.08 10.66
N ILE A 270 -9.75 -16.57 10.47
CA ILE A 270 -9.21 -16.85 9.14
C ILE A 270 -9.91 -18.10 8.58
N SER A 271 -10.27 -18.06 7.29
CA SER A 271 -10.85 -19.23 6.60
C SER A 271 -9.98 -20.48 6.78
N ARG A 272 -10.62 -21.66 6.94
CA ARG A 272 -9.93 -22.94 7.09
C ARG A 272 -9.13 -23.32 5.84
N ASP A 273 -9.57 -22.89 4.67
CA ASP A 273 -8.93 -23.18 3.39
C ASP A 273 -7.74 -22.26 3.12
N ALA A 274 -7.58 -21.18 3.90
CA ALA A 274 -6.44 -20.29 3.80
C ALA A 274 -5.21 -20.94 4.47
N LYS A 275 -4.15 -21.15 3.69
CA LYS A 275 -2.86 -21.59 4.23
C LYS A 275 -2.11 -20.38 4.77
N LEU A 276 -2.05 -20.28 6.10
CA LEU A 276 -1.35 -19.20 6.77
C LEU A 276 0.16 -19.30 6.53
N ASP A 277 0.76 -18.21 6.05
CA ASP A 277 2.20 -18.06 5.87
C ASP A 277 2.85 -17.50 7.15
N TYR A 278 2.32 -16.38 7.65
CA TYR A 278 2.60 -15.88 9.00
C TYR A 278 1.41 -15.12 9.58
N LEU A 279 1.39 -15.03 10.91
CA LEU A 279 0.48 -14.19 11.70
C LEU A 279 1.25 -13.73 12.93
N GLU A 280 1.56 -12.44 13.03
CA GLU A 280 2.45 -11.93 14.06
C GLU A 280 2.00 -10.59 14.62
N VAL A 281 2.28 -10.38 15.91
CA VAL A 281 2.22 -9.05 16.56
C VAL A 281 3.64 -8.56 16.69
N ALA A 282 3.93 -7.45 16.03
CA ALA A 282 5.28 -6.91 15.90
C ALA A 282 5.35 -5.51 16.51
N ALA A 283 6.44 -5.25 17.23
CA ALA A 283 6.70 -3.98 17.90
C ALA A 283 6.82 -2.84 16.91
N ALA A 284 6.25 -1.67 17.27
CA ALA A 284 6.36 -0.46 16.47
C ALA A 284 7.83 -0.09 16.18
N GLY A 285 8.14 0.29 14.95
CA GLY A 285 9.45 0.77 14.52
C GLY A 285 10.53 -0.29 14.28
N THR A 286 10.51 -1.43 15.01
CA THR A 286 11.51 -2.50 14.84
C THR A 286 10.96 -3.70 14.06
N LEU A 287 9.65 -3.90 14.09
CA LEU A 287 8.93 -5.07 13.56
C LEU A 287 9.38 -6.42 14.15
N THR A 288 10.04 -6.39 15.30
CA THR A 288 10.36 -7.60 16.05
C THR A 288 9.10 -8.16 16.69
N PRO A 289 8.90 -9.50 16.68
CA PRO A 289 7.79 -10.13 17.38
C PRO A 289 7.78 -9.75 18.86
N THR A 290 6.60 -9.44 19.41
CA THR A 290 6.43 -9.11 20.83
C THR A 290 5.59 -10.16 21.57
N ARG A 291 5.83 -10.32 22.86
CA ARG A 291 5.00 -11.18 23.74
C ARG A 291 3.81 -10.40 24.31
N ILE A 292 3.98 -9.10 24.53
CA ILE A 292 2.97 -8.19 25.08
C ILE A 292 2.77 -7.06 24.09
N ALA A 293 1.59 -6.96 23.52
CA ALA A 293 1.21 -5.91 22.60
C ALA A 293 1.05 -4.57 23.34
N LYS A 294 1.50 -3.50 22.69
CA LYS A 294 1.40 -2.12 23.16
C LYS A 294 0.69 -1.25 22.12
N PRO A 295 0.12 -0.11 22.51
CA PRO A 295 -0.41 0.85 21.55
C PRO A 295 0.66 1.26 20.52
N GLY A 296 0.29 1.18 19.23
CA GLY A 296 1.20 1.46 18.13
C GLY A 296 1.83 0.20 17.48
N ASP A 297 1.86 -0.94 18.19
CA ASP A 297 2.29 -2.21 17.60
C ASP A 297 1.40 -2.60 16.41
N THR A 298 1.94 -3.42 15.53
CA THR A 298 1.23 -3.85 14.32
C THR A 298 0.98 -5.34 14.35
N MET A 299 -0.27 -5.74 14.13
CA MET A 299 -0.57 -7.11 13.79
C MET A 299 -0.57 -7.27 12.28
N ALA A 300 0.26 -8.17 11.77
CA ALA A 300 0.42 -8.42 10.35
C ALA A 300 0.28 -9.91 10.04
N LEU A 301 -0.28 -10.20 8.88
CA LEU A 301 -0.46 -11.57 8.40
C LEU A 301 -0.23 -11.70 6.90
N ALA A 302 0.12 -12.91 6.49
CA ALA A 302 0.07 -13.36 5.11
C ALA A 302 -0.55 -14.74 5.05
N ALA A 303 -1.36 -14.98 4.03
CA ALA A 303 -1.95 -16.29 3.77
C ALA A 303 -2.08 -16.55 2.28
N PHE A 304 -2.06 -17.83 1.92
CA PHE A 304 -2.34 -18.29 0.58
C PHE A 304 -3.79 -18.74 0.48
N PHE A 305 -4.48 -18.27 -0.56
CA PHE A 305 -5.73 -18.82 -1.06
C PHE A 305 -5.37 -19.51 -2.38
N GLY A 306 -5.40 -20.84 -2.39
CA GLY A 306 -4.81 -21.63 -3.46
C GLY A 306 -3.33 -21.27 -3.67
N LYS A 307 -3.01 -20.71 -4.84
CA LYS A 307 -1.66 -20.23 -5.18
C LYS A 307 -1.47 -18.73 -4.96
N THR A 308 -2.50 -18.00 -4.58
CA THR A 308 -2.48 -16.53 -4.45
C THR A 308 -2.14 -16.13 -3.02
N ARG A 309 -0.98 -15.50 -2.84
CA ARG A 309 -0.54 -14.98 -1.55
C ARG A 309 -1.10 -13.56 -1.34
N LEU A 310 -1.87 -13.39 -0.27
CA LEU A 310 -2.40 -12.10 0.16
C LEU A 310 -1.77 -11.69 1.50
N ILE A 311 -1.65 -10.39 1.70
CA ILE A 311 -1.18 -9.78 2.95
C ILE A 311 -2.16 -8.74 3.46
N ASP A 312 -2.23 -8.61 4.77
CA ASP A 312 -2.93 -7.49 5.41
C ASP A 312 -2.29 -7.16 6.76
N ASN A 313 -2.61 -6.00 7.30
CA ASN A 313 -2.12 -5.55 8.59
C ASN A 313 -3.08 -4.59 9.27
N ILE A 314 -2.89 -4.41 10.59
CA ILE A 314 -3.62 -3.43 11.39
C ILE A 314 -2.76 -2.94 12.55
N GLN A 315 -2.79 -1.65 12.82
CA GLN A 315 -2.16 -1.09 14.02
C GLN A 315 -3.09 -1.24 15.22
N LEU A 316 -2.52 -1.66 16.34
CA LEU A 316 -3.16 -1.79 17.64
C LEU A 316 -3.11 -0.42 18.36
N ARG A 317 -4.13 0.40 18.10
CA ARG A 317 -4.28 1.75 18.66
C ARG A 317 -5.73 2.17 18.64
#